data_62b0df2ea72fa550bee93c0a3bd51cb8
#
_entry.id   62b0df2ea72fa550bee93c0a3bd51cb8
#
_cell.length_a   1.000
_cell.length_b   1.000
_cell.length_c   1.000
_cell.angle_alpha   90.00
_cell.angle_beta   90.00
_cell.angle_gamma   90.00
#
_symmetry.space_group_name_H-M   'P 1'
#
loop_
_entity.id
_entity.type
_entity.pdbx_description
1 polymer ?
#
loop_
_entity_poly.entity_id
_entity_poly.type
_entity_poly.pdbx_seq_one_letter_code
_entity_poly.pdbx_strand_id
1 'polypeptide(L)'
;MKNKILNAITVLLCIAVTVCGYFIYNLNENLESTRTNCNHRIDQMQNEIQSIYANVDRMLEEKASIISSENYEFGKMNTDNNTVELIYTVTPKEYITGKTKAEIYINSRAYSMTENNGSFSAIVSIPLFEESKTEKFVFTEDDTVRTQETVQYFLPKTDYLPDMSVSFTGSYSNTNKNRKYIETVNGNLDICIYGQTDNLEIVSLDLIEASNGKELSRKPISSFENAHPAKESFFASESIVAVPDMSSGDSQLDYSVKLNRNFEIPFGEHLVVYVEMKDGNGLVYRSRLFSRSISDTGALLSNNEIEGSSFAEIYSADGKLLYSEGVPENTVSAVDSTEPIKPE
;
A
#
# COMPACT_ATOMS: atom_id res chain seq x y z
N MET A 1 -11.12 -75.41 49.31
CA MET A 1 -11.35 -75.34 47.85
C MET A 1 -12.18 -74.16 47.43
N LYS A 2 -13.29 -73.78 48.06
CA LYS A 2 -14.17 -72.64 47.67
C LYS A 2 -13.43 -71.29 47.42
N ASN A 3 -12.53 -70.91 48.31
CA ASN A 3 -11.81 -69.58 48.17
C ASN A 3 -10.85 -69.56 47.00
N LYS A 4 -10.25 -70.70 46.60
CA LYS A 4 -9.36 -70.72 45.40
C LYS A 4 -10.12 -70.55 44.10
N ILE A 5 -11.34 -71.12 44.04
CA ILE A 5 -12.26 -71.02 42.90
C ILE A 5 -12.78 -69.57 42.79
N LEU A 6 -13.17 -68.96 43.91
CA LEU A 6 -13.63 -67.59 43.95
C LEU A 6 -12.53 -66.57 43.46
N ASN A 7 -11.32 -66.75 43.93
CA ASN A 7 -10.17 -65.92 43.50
C ASN A 7 -9.88 -66.11 42.01
N ALA A 8 -9.99 -67.34 41.48
CA ALA A 8 -9.81 -67.58 40.04
C ALA A 8 -10.88 -66.85 39.17
N ILE A 9 -12.14 -66.88 39.62
CA ILE A 9 -13.25 -66.20 38.93
C ILE A 9 -13.05 -64.69 38.98
N THR A 10 -12.63 -64.14 40.11
CA THR A 10 -12.36 -62.71 40.26
C THR A 10 -11.23 -62.22 39.32
N VAL A 11 -10.10 -62.95 39.21
CA VAL A 11 -9.03 -62.68 38.30
C VAL A 11 -9.50 -62.75 36.85
N LEU A 12 -10.28 -63.71 36.48
CA LEU A 12 -10.86 -63.89 35.14
C LEU A 12 -11.80 -62.71 34.76
N LEU A 13 -12.56 -62.25 35.73
CA LEU A 13 -13.49 -61.13 35.57
C LEU A 13 -12.68 -59.80 35.38
N CYS A 14 -11.62 -59.60 36.17
CA CYS A 14 -10.72 -58.47 36.02
C CYS A 14 -10.06 -58.40 34.61
N ILE A 15 -9.60 -59.56 34.13
CA ILE A 15 -9.02 -59.66 32.78
C ILE A 15 -10.09 -59.33 31.72
N ALA A 16 -11.30 -59.87 31.85
CA ALA A 16 -12.38 -59.55 30.91
C ALA A 16 -12.72 -58.06 30.88
N VAL A 17 -12.80 -57.38 32.03
CA VAL A 17 -13.06 -55.94 32.13
C VAL A 17 -11.94 -55.14 31.50
N THR A 18 -10.66 -55.49 31.72
CA THR A 18 -9.53 -54.80 31.08
C THR A 18 -9.52 -54.98 29.57
N VAL A 19 -9.82 -56.16 29.08
CA VAL A 19 -9.92 -56.42 27.63
C VAL A 19 -11.09 -55.63 27.01
N CYS A 20 -12.27 -55.63 27.65
CA CYS A 20 -13.38 -54.79 27.20
C CYS A 20 -13.07 -53.30 27.20
N GLY A 21 -12.38 -52.77 28.23
CA GLY A 21 -11.93 -51.41 28.31
C GLY A 21 -10.97 -51.04 27.16
N TYR A 22 -10.04 -51.93 26.84
CA TYR A 22 -9.14 -51.75 25.70
C TYR A 22 -9.85 -51.69 24.35
N PHE A 23 -10.83 -52.59 24.15
CA PHE A 23 -11.66 -52.58 22.93
C PHE A 23 -12.49 -51.29 22.81
N ILE A 24 -13.09 -50.82 23.91
CA ILE A 24 -13.86 -49.56 23.91
C ILE A 24 -12.96 -48.38 23.58
N TYR A 25 -11.75 -48.33 24.15
CA TYR A 25 -10.78 -47.28 23.86
C TYR A 25 -10.42 -47.27 22.37
N ASN A 26 -10.03 -48.41 21.81
CA ASN A 26 -9.69 -48.52 20.37
C ASN A 26 -10.87 -48.17 19.44
N LEU A 27 -12.08 -48.54 19.79
CA LEU A 27 -13.29 -48.20 19.05
C LEU A 27 -13.53 -46.68 19.07
N ASN A 28 -13.35 -46.05 20.22
CA ASN A 28 -13.51 -44.59 20.34
C ASN A 28 -12.46 -43.83 19.51
N GLU A 29 -11.21 -44.26 19.53
CA GLU A 29 -10.13 -43.66 18.70
C GLU A 29 -10.40 -43.82 17.20
N ASN A 30 -10.87 -45.00 16.77
CA ASN A 30 -11.26 -45.22 15.38
C ASN A 30 -12.50 -44.38 14.97
N LEU A 31 -13.46 -44.17 15.87
CA LEU A 31 -14.62 -43.32 15.63
C LEU A 31 -14.22 -41.86 15.49
N GLU A 32 -13.31 -41.32 16.33
CA GLU A 32 -12.82 -39.97 16.22
C GLU A 32 -12.02 -39.76 14.91
N SER A 33 -11.15 -40.70 14.56
CA SER A 33 -10.41 -40.68 13.30
C SER A 33 -11.36 -40.69 12.10
N THR A 34 -12.36 -41.55 12.12
CA THR A 34 -13.38 -41.62 11.04
C THR A 34 -14.17 -40.31 10.93
N ARG A 35 -14.59 -39.74 12.08
CA ARG A 35 -15.31 -38.46 12.13
C ARG A 35 -14.46 -37.31 11.57
N THR A 36 -13.18 -37.24 11.95
CA THR A 36 -12.26 -36.24 11.45
C THR A 36 -12.04 -36.35 9.93
N ASN A 37 -11.87 -37.61 9.44
CA ASN A 37 -11.74 -37.86 8.02
C ASN A 37 -13.03 -37.51 7.24
N CYS A 38 -14.21 -37.80 7.79
CA CYS A 38 -15.46 -37.38 7.17
C CYS A 38 -15.62 -35.87 7.12
N ASN A 39 -15.31 -35.17 8.20
CA ASN A 39 -15.35 -33.69 8.21
C ASN A 39 -14.40 -33.12 7.19
N HIS A 40 -13.17 -33.60 7.14
CA HIS A 40 -12.18 -33.14 6.14
C HIS A 40 -12.64 -33.36 4.70
N ARG A 41 -13.28 -34.50 4.42
CA ARG A 41 -13.87 -34.75 3.08
C ARG A 41 -15.06 -33.86 2.78
N ILE A 42 -15.86 -33.51 3.79
CA ILE A 42 -16.96 -32.54 3.63
C ILE A 42 -16.41 -31.16 3.29
N ASP A 43 -15.39 -30.71 4.01
CA ASP A 43 -14.74 -29.42 3.76
C ASP A 43 -14.11 -29.37 2.35
N GLN A 44 -13.45 -30.44 1.93
CA GLN A 44 -12.93 -30.56 0.57
C GLN A 44 -14.03 -30.47 -0.48
N MET A 45 -15.13 -31.22 -0.29
CA MET A 45 -16.27 -31.18 -1.22
C MET A 45 -16.92 -29.79 -1.26
N GLN A 46 -17.01 -29.08 -0.13
CA GLN A 46 -17.52 -27.69 -0.11
C GLN A 46 -16.63 -26.76 -0.91
N ASN A 47 -15.30 -26.85 -0.76
CA ASN A 47 -14.34 -26.06 -1.54
C ASN A 47 -14.40 -26.39 -3.04
N GLU A 48 -14.55 -27.65 -3.41
CA GLU A 48 -14.73 -28.07 -4.81
C GLU A 48 -16.03 -27.50 -5.41
N ILE A 49 -17.13 -27.57 -4.66
CA ILE A 49 -18.42 -27.00 -5.07
C ILE A 49 -18.31 -25.50 -5.27
N GLN A 50 -17.68 -24.75 -4.34
CA GLN A 50 -17.46 -23.31 -4.49
C GLN A 50 -16.61 -23.00 -5.72
N SER A 51 -15.55 -23.78 -5.97
CA SER A 51 -14.72 -23.64 -7.17
C SER A 51 -15.51 -23.90 -8.45
N ILE A 52 -16.41 -24.89 -8.45
CA ILE A 52 -17.27 -25.17 -9.61
C ILE A 52 -18.22 -24.00 -9.86
N TYR A 53 -18.89 -23.47 -8.82
CA TYR A 53 -19.77 -22.30 -8.97
C TYR A 53 -19.01 -21.09 -9.52
N ALA A 54 -17.85 -20.76 -8.95
CA ALA A 54 -17.03 -19.64 -9.44
C ALA A 54 -16.61 -19.83 -10.91
N ASN A 55 -16.27 -21.05 -11.32
CA ASN A 55 -15.94 -21.34 -12.71
C ASN A 55 -17.16 -21.24 -13.64
N VAL A 56 -18.32 -21.70 -13.22
CA VAL A 56 -19.56 -21.59 -14.00
C VAL A 56 -19.97 -20.12 -14.17
N ASP A 57 -19.92 -19.33 -13.10
CA ASP A 57 -20.22 -17.90 -13.15
C ASP A 57 -19.28 -17.18 -14.12
N ARG A 58 -17.97 -17.43 -14.01
CA ARG A 58 -16.98 -16.86 -14.94
C ARG A 58 -17.25 -17.27 -16.40
N MET A 59 -17.59 -18.53 -16.66
CA MET A 59 -17.92 -18.98 -18.03
C MET A 59 -19.21 -18.35 -18.55
N LEU A 60 -20.19 -18.09 -17.68
CA LEU A 60 -21.43 -17.40 -18.07
C LEU A 60 -21.15 -15.94 -18.38
N GLU A 61 -20.36 -15.26 -17.57
CA GLU A 61 -19.92 -13.87 -17.81
C GLU A 61 -19.12 -13.77 -19.11
N GLU A 62 -18.15 -14.66 -19.36
CA GLU A 62 -17.39 -14.70 -20.59
C GLU A 62 -18.30 -14.90 -21.83
N LYS A 63 -19.33 -15.76 -21.72
CA LYS A 63 -20.28 -15.97 -22.82
C LYS A 63 -21.22 -14.79 -23.02
N ALA A 64 -21.66 -14.16 -21.94
CA ALA A 64 -22.54 -12.99 -21.98
C ALA A 64 -21.81 -11.73 -22.46
N SER A 65 -20.50 -11.64 -22.24
CA SER A 65 -19.70 -10.51 -22.70
C SER A 65 -19.79 -10.34 -24.22
N ILE A 66 -19.93 -9.11 -24.68
CA ILE A 66 -19.85 -8.74 -26.11
C ILE A 66 -18.41 -8.43 -26.53
N ILE A 67 -17.46 -8.49 -25.61
CA ILE A 67 -16.02 -8.24 -25.81
C ILE A 67 -15.30 -9.58 -25.87
N SER A 68 -14.36 -9.71 -26.81
CA SER A 68 -13.44 -10.84 -26.94
C SER A 68 -12.20 -10.66 -26.09
N SER A 69 -11.66 -9.43 -26.08
CA SER A 69 -10.49 -9.07 -25.27
C SER A 69 -10.46 -7.58 -24.97
N GLU A 70 -9.89 -7.22 -23.85
CA GLU A 70 -9.54 -5.86 -23.50
C GLU A 70 -8.11 -5.83 -22.96
N ASN A 71 -7.42 -4.72 -23.23
CA ASN A 71 -6.06 -4.47 -22.73
C ASN A 71 -5.86 -2.98 -22.54
N TYR A 72 -5.02 -2.62 -21.59
CA TYR A 72 -4.59 -1.25 -21.40
C TYR A 72 -3.09 -1.18 -21.15
N GLU A 73 -2.51 -0.05 -21.47
CA GLU A 73 -1.13 0.32 -21.13
C GLU A 73 -1.05 1.79 -20.83
N PHE A 74 -0.10 2.16 -19.99
CA PHE A 74 0.19 3.55 -19.74
C PHE A 74 1.24 4.05 -20.75
N GLY A 75 0.98 5.23 -21.32
CA GLY A 75 1.86 5.89 -22.28
C GLY A 75 2.75 6.94 -21.63
N LYS A 76 2.75 8.16 -22.15
CA LYS A 76 3.62 9.24 -21.69
C LYS A 76 3.04 9.93 -20.45
N MET A 77 3.91 10.18 -19.47
CA MET A 77 3.61 11.08 -18.35
C MET A 77 3.85 12.54 -18.78
N ASN A 78 2.91 13.41 -18.39
CA ASN A 78 2.99 14.85 -18.55
C ASN A 78 3.04 15.52 -17.17
N THR A 79 4.22 15.96 -16.74
CA THR A 79 4.43 16.58 -15.43
C THR A 79 3.84 18.00 -15.33
N ASP A 80 3.69 18.74 -16.44
CA ASP A 80 3.11 20.07 -16.43
C ASP A 80 1.63 20.06 -16.04
N ASN A 81 0.90 19.05 -16.50
CA ASN A 81 -0.52 18.88 -16.24
C ASN A 81 -0.82 17.80 -15.19
N ASN A 82 0.19 17.11 -14.67
CA ASN A 82 0.06 15.97 -13.76
C ASN A 82 -0.86 14.89 -14.31
N THR A 83 -0.65 14.48 -15.56
CA THR A 83 -1.46 13.47 -16.24
C THR A 83 -0.60 12.40 -16.89
N VAL A 84 -1.21 11.25 -17.14
CA VAL A 84 -0.63 10.13 -17.88
C VAL A 84 -1.56 9.73 -19.01
N GLU A 85 -1.00 9.37 -20.16
CA GLU A 85 -1.77 8.77 -21.26
C GLU A 85 -2.15 7.33 -20.87
N LEU A 86 -3.44 7.03 -20.88
CA LEU A 86 -3.98 5.68 -20.83
C LEU A 86 -4.36 5.26 -22.24
N ILE A 87 -3.67 4.26 -22.77
CA ILE A 87 -3.96 3.66 -24.07
C ILE A 87 -4.82 2.43 -23.81
N TYR A 88 -6.10 2.50 -24.17
CA TYR A 88 -7.04 1.42 -23.95
C TYR A 88 -7.43 0.79 -25.28
N THR A 89 -7.37 -0.54 -25.36
CA THR A 89 -7.71 -1.30 -26.56
C THR A 89 -8.74 -2.38 -26.23
N VAL A 90 -9.82 -2.45 -27.01
CA VAL A 90 -10.87 -3.44 -26.86
C VAL A 90 -11.17 -4.10 -28.21
N THR A 91 -11.40 -5.41 -28.19
CA THR A 91 -11.81 -6.19 -29.36
C THR A 91 -13.21 -6.75 -29.11
N PRO A 92 -14.25 -6.29 -29.81
CA PRO A 92 -15.58 -6.87 -29.69
C PRO A 92 -15.63 -8.26 -30.37
N LYS A 93 -16.55 -9.13 -29.92
CA LYS A 93 -16.80 -10.43 -30.54
C LYS A 93 -17.43 -10.31 -31.93
N GLU A 94 -18.23 -9.27 -32.10
CA GLU A 94 -18.94 -8.96 -33.35
C GLU A 94 -18.81 -7.48 -33.66
N TYR A 95 -18.48 -7.13 -34.88
CA TYR A 95 -18.43 -5.75 -35.38
C TYR A 95 -18.54 -5.74 -36.91
N ILE A 96 -18.87 -4.61 -37.49
CA ILE A 96 -18.92 -4.36 -38.93
C ILE A 96 -17.87 -3.29 -39.23
N THR A 97 -16.85 -3.68 -40.00
CA THR A 97 -15.75 -2.78 -40.40
C THR A 97 -16.28 -1.50 -41.02
N GLY A 98 -15.83 -0.36 -40.54
CA GLY A 98 -16.20 0.98 -41.02
C GLY A 98 -17.61 1.42 -40.65
N LYS A 99 -18.45 0.58 -39.99
CA LYS A 99 -19.77 0.94 -39.52
C LYS A 99 -19.89 0.98 -38.00
N THR A 100 -19.25 0.03 -37.30
CA THR A 100 -19.25 0.02 -35.84
C THR A 100 -18.43 1.19 -35.31
N LYS A 101 -19.03 1.99 -34.43
CA LYS A 101 -18.36 3.02 -33.64
C LYS A 101 -18.24 2.52 -32.22
N ALA A 102 -17.12 2.78 -31.57
CA ALA A 102 -16.89 2.42 -30.18
C ALA A 102 -16.56 3.65 -29.34
N GLU A 103 -17.05 3.65 -28.13
CA GLU A 103 -16.73 4.63 -27.09
C GLU A 103 -16.38 3.92 -25.79
N ILE A 104 -15.39 4.43 -25.08
CA ILE A 104 -15.05 4.04 -23.71
C ILE A 104 -15.45 5.14 -22.73
N TYR A 105 -16.02 4.76 -21.60
CA TYR A 105 -16.39 5.69 -20.53
C TYR A 105 -15.39 5.57 -19.39
N ILE A 106 -14.70 6.68 -19.09
CA ILE A 106 -13.73 6.80 -18.00
C ILE A 106 -14.14 8.01 -17.15
N ASN A 107 -14.33 7.82 -15.84
CA ASN A 107 -14.78 8.86 -14.91
C ASN A 107 -16.01 9.60 -15.45
N SER A 108 -17.01 8.84 -15.94
CA SER A 108 -18.28 9.34 -16.50
C SER A 108 -18.14 10.19 -17.76
N ARG A 109 -16.98 10.22 -18.41
CA ARG A 109 -16.76 10.88 -19.70
C ARG A 109 -16.61 9.86 -20.81
N ALA A 110 -17.25 10.12 -21.94
CA ALA A 110 -17.14 9.31 -23.14
C ALA A 110 -15.91 9.74 -23.98
N TYR A 111 -15.16 8.75 -24.44
CA TYR A 111 -14.04 8.94 -25.36
C TYR A 111 -14.23 8.03 -26.56
N SER A 112 -14.23 8.63 -27.75
CA SER A 112 -14.36 7.88 -29.00
C SER A 112 -13.11 7.05 -29.25
N MET A 113 -13.30 5.82 -29.69
CA MET A 113 -12.24 4.88 -30.03
C MET A 113 -12.06 4.79 -31.54
N THR A 114 -10.82 4.57 -31.97
CA THR A 114 -10.45 4.41 -33.38
C THR A 114 -10.34 2.92 -33.72
N GLU A 115 -11.01 2.49 -34.78
CA GLU A 115 -10.91 1.12 -35.30
C GLU A 115 -9.54 0.88 -35.96
N ASN A 116 -8.92 -0.24 -35.57
CA ASN A 116 -7.71 -0.75 -36.21
C ASN A 116 -7.77 -2.28 -36.24
N ASN A 117 -7.98 -2.85 -37.44
CA ASN A 117 -8.02 -4.30 -37.70
C ASN A 117 -8.93 -5.10 -36.75
N GLY A 118 -10.12 -4.56 -36.46
CA GLY A 118 -11.11 -5.23 -35.63
C GLY A 118 -10.99 -4.96 -34.11
N SER A 119 -9.97 -4.27 -33.71
CA SER A 119 -9.83 -3.72 -32.36
C SER A 119 -10.09 -2.21 -32.38
N PHE A 120 -10.58 -1.70 -31.28
CA PHE A 120 -10.84 -0.28 -31.09
C PHE A 120 -9.92 0.25 -29.99
N SER A 121 -9.23 1.35 -30.24
CA SER A 121 -8.31 1.96 -29.27
C SER A 121 -8.59 3.43 -29.03
N ALA A 122 -8.39 3.87 -27.81
CA ALA A 122 -8.42 5.28 -27.41
C ALA A 122 -7.17 5.62 -26.59
N ILE A 123 -6.69 6.86 -26.76
CA ILE A 123 -5.65 7.44 -25.91
C ILE A 123 -6.36 8.51 -25.07
N VAL A 124 -6.35 8.32 -23.75
CA VAL A 124 -7.05 9.20 -22.82
C VAL A 124 -6.06 9.73 -21.79
N SER A 125 -6.07 11.04 -21.58
CA SER A 125 -5.27 11.65 -20.52
C SER A 125 -6.00 11.53 -19.19
N ILE A 126 -5.43 10.80 -18.23
CA ILE A 126 -5.96 10.60 -16.89
C ILE A 126 -5.06 11.25 -15.83
N PRO A 127 -5.60 11.66 -14.66
CA PRO A 127 -4.80 12.22 -13.57
C PRO A 127 -3.71 11.25 -13.09
N LEU A 128 -2.52 11.77 -12.79
CA LEU A 128 -1.39 10.98 -12.27
C LEU A 128 -1.61 10.57 -10.81
N PHE A 129 -2.19 11.46 -9.99
CA PHE A 129 -2.30 11.32 -8.54
C PHE A 129 -3.69 10.94 -8.03
N GLU A 130 -4.67 10.85 -8.92
CA GLU A 130 -6.05 10.51 -8.57
C GLU A 130 -6.44 9.19 -9.23
N GLU A 131 -7.27 8.43 -8.53
CA GLU A 131 -7.82 7.20 -9.08
C GLU A 131 -8.75 7.51 -10.26
N SER A 132 -8.57 6.80 -11.36
CA SER A 132 -9.45 6.82 -12.51
C SER A 132 -10.12 5.46 -12.69
N LYS A 133 -11.34 5.44 -13.20
CA LYS A 133 -12.15 4.24 -13.35
C LYS A 133 -12.73 4.14 -14.73
N THR A 134 -12.52 3.00 -15.40
CA THR A 134 -13.33 2.63 -16.57
C THR A 134 -14.67 2.08 -16.12
N GLU A 135 -15.76 2.48 -16.80
CA GLU A 135 -17.11 2.13 -16.42
C GLU A 135 -17.78 1.20 -17.44
N LYS A 136 -17.61 1.48 -18.74
CA LYS A 136 -18.25 0.71 -19.80
C LYS A 136 -17.67 1.00 -21.17
N PHE A 137 -17.95 0.09 -22.10
CA PHE A 137 -17.82 0.30 -23.53
C PHE A 137 -19.19 0.39 -24.17
N VAL A 138 -19.33 1.23 -25.17
CA VAL A 138 -20.54 1.38 -25.97
C VAL A 138 -20.17 1.19 -27.44
N PHE A 139 -20.80 0.21 -28.09
CA PHE A 139 -20.66 -0.04 -29.52
C PHE A 139 -21.97 0.34 -30.23
N THR A 140 -21.87 1.16 -31.25
CA THR A 140 -23.03 1.65 -32.03
C THR A 140 -22.87 1.23 -33.47
N GLU A 141 -23.89 0.57 -34.01
CA GLU A 141 -24.02 0.18 -35.42
C GLU A 141 -25.38 0.62 -35.93
N ASP A 142 -25.40 1.58 -36.87
CA ASP A 142 -26.62 2.22 -37.34
C ASP A 142 -27.50 2.65 -36.14
N ASP A 143 -28.68 2.02 -35.92
CA ASP A 143 -29.60 2.31 -34.82
C ASP A 143 -29.43 1.34 -33.61
N THR A 144 -28.48 0.40 -33.67
CA THR A 144 -28.28 -0.59 -32.63
C THR A 144 -27.15 -0.15 -31.71
N VAL A 145 -27.44 -0.11 -30.39
CA VAL A 145 -26.48 0.21 -29.35
C VAL A 145 -26.28 -1.00 -28.45
N ARG A 146 -25.04 -1.43 -28.30
CA ARG A 146 -24.63 -2.52 -27.39
C ARG A 146 -23.70 -1.95 -26.33
N THR A 147 -23.92 -2.30 -25.08
CA THR A 147 -23.12 -1.81 -23.96
C THR A 147 -22.54 -2.99 -23.20
N GLN A 148 -21.26 -2.89 -22.86
CA GLN A 148 -20.57 -3.78 -21.94
C GLN A 148 -20.08 -2.98 -20.74
N GLU A 149 -20.60 -3.27 -19.58
CA GLU A 149 -20.05 -2.73 -18.34
C GLU A 149 -18.71 -3.42 -18.01
N THR A 150 -17.76 -2.63 -17.57
CA THR A 150 -16.46 -3.07 -17.07
C THR A 150 -16.06 -2.15 -15.93
N VAL A 151 -15.27 -2.68 -15.00
CA VAL A 151 -14.77 -1.90 -13.86
C VAL A 151 -13.29 -2.16 -13.71
N GLN A 152 -12.49 -1.19 -14.15
CA GLN A 152 -11.04 -1.22 -13.95
C GLN A 152 -10.62 0.10 -13.30
N TYR A 153 -9.85 0.00 -12.22
CA TYR A 153 -9.29 1.15 -11.51
C TYR A 153 -7.83 1.35 -11.90
N PHE A 154 -7.42 2.62 -12.02
CA PHE A 154 -6.07 3.04 -12.39
C PHE A 154 -5.58 4.08 -11.41
N LEU A 155 -4.41 3.88 -10.84
CA LEU A 155 -3.67 4.87 -10.08
C LEU A 155 -2.23 4.94 -10.64
N PRO A 156 -2.02 5.75 -11.71
CA PRO A 156 -0.75 5.74 -12.46
C PRO A 156 0.48 6.12 -11.62
N LYS A 157 0.30 6.82 -10.50
CA LYS A 157 1.40 7.17 -9.59
C LYS A 157 2.31 5.98 -9.30
N THR A 158 1.75 4.79 -9.03
CA THR A 158 2.51 3.60 -8.66
C THR A 158 3.39 3.04 -9.78
N ASP A 159 3.02 3.34 -11.04
CA ASP A 159 3.74 2.87 -12.22
C ASP A 159 4.81 3.86 -12.72
N TYR A 160 4.74 5.13 -12.30
CA TYR A 160 5.61 6.18 -12.81
C TYR A 160 6.51 6.83 -11.77
N LEU A 161 6.11 6.84 -10.51
CA LEU A 161 6.81 7.57 -9.48
C LEU A 161 7.38 6.63 -8.42
N PRO A 162 8.56 6.95 -7.88
CA PRO A 162 9.07 6.25 -6.73
C PRO A 162 8.26 6.57 -5.48
N ASP A 163 8.25 5.63 -4.55
CA ASP A 163 7.85 5.87 -3.18
C ASP A 163 9.10 6.02 -2.30
N MET A 164 9.00 6.82 -1.24
CA MET A 164 10.08 7.04 -0.28
C MET A 164 9.57 6.78 1.14
N SER A 165 10.25 5.89 1.85
CA SER A 165 10.03 5.66 3.26
C SER A 165 11.26 6.06 4.08
N VAL A 166 11.01 6.53 5.30
CA VAL A 166 12.05 6.98 6.22
C VAL A 166 11.81 6.34 7.58
N SER A 167 12.84 5.74 8.13
CA SER A 167 12.79 5.16 9.47
C SER A 167 14.01 5.56 10.29
N PHE A 168 13.88 5.48 11.60
CA PHE A 168 14.98 5.75 12.53
C PHE A 168 15.13 4.63 13.54
N THR A 169 16.34 4.16 13.68
CA THR A 169 16.69 3.14 14.68
C THR A 169 17.73 3.70 15.64
N GLY A 170 17.36 3.91 16.89
CA GLY A 170 18.26 4.49 17.87
C GLY A 170 17.59 4.84 19.18
N SER A 171 18.19 5.79 19.88
CA SER A 171 17.70 6.32 21.16
C SER A 171 17.39 7.80 21.06
N TYR A 172 16.37 8.23 21.81
CA TYR A 172 16.10 9.63 22.01
C TYR A 172 15.99 9.93 23.50
N SER A 173 16.41 11.14 23.84
CA SER A 173 16.23 11.69 25.17
C SER A 173 15.88 13.18 25.05
N ASN A 174 15.17 13.71 26.01
CA ASN A 174 14.79 15.10 25.99
C ASN A 174 15.14 15.80 27.30
N THR A 175 15.30 17.11 27.20
CA THR A 175 15.51 18.00 28.36
C THR A 175 14.99 19.41 28.05
N ASN A 176 14.52 20.10 29.09
CA ASN A 176 14.13 21.50 29.00
C ASN A 176 15.27 22.40 29.52
N LYS A 177 15.74 23.33 28.69
CA LYS A 177 16.77 24.29 29.07
C LYS A 177 16.57 25.64 28.36
N ASN A 178 16.66 26.73 29.11
CA ASN A 178 16.58 28.10 28.56
C ASN A 178 15.29 28.34 27.73
N ARG A 179 14.11 27.87 28.20
CA ARG A 179 12.84 27.95 27.48
C ARG A 179 12.86 27.24 26.11
N LYS A 180 13.69 26.23 25.95
CA LYS A 180 13.70 25.34 24.80
C LYS A 180 13.54 23.91 25.27
N TYR A 181 12.74 23.15 24.54
CA TYR A 181 12.74 21.69 24.57
C TYR A 181 13.84 21.21 23.65
N ILE A 182 14.73 20.40 24.15
CA ILE A 182 15.87 19.87 23.39
C ILE A 182 15.66 18.36 23.28
N GLU A 183 15.47 17.87 22.07
CA GLU A 183 15.43 16.45 21.78
C GLU A 183 16.77 16.01 21.22
N THR A 184 17.43 15.11 21.93
CA THR A 184 18.69 14.50 21.49
C THR A 184 18.40 13.18 20.84
N VAL A 185 18.82 13.02 19.59
CA VAL A 185 18.63 11.84 18.75
C VAL A 185 19.99 11.23 18.47
N ASN A 186 20.16 9.93 18.70
CA ASN A 186 21.40 9.19 18.48
C ASN A 186 21.11 7.81 17.90
N GLY A 187 21.40 7.61 16.62
CA GLY A 187 21.11 6.36 15.92
C GLY A 187 21.36 6.43 14.43
N ASN A 188 20.66 5.58 13.69
CA ASN A 188 20.70 5.53 12.23
C ASN A 188 19.37 6.01 11.65
N LEU A 189 19.46 6.86 10.65
CA LEU A 189 18.38 7.26 9.78
C LEU A 189 18.49 6.42 8.52
N ASP A 190 17.47 5.61 8.25
CA ASP A 190 17.38 4.75 7.08
C ASP A 190 16.32 5.32 6.12
N ILE A 191 16.71 5.52 4.86
CA ILE A 191 15.88 6.08 3.79
C ILE A 191 15.83 5.03 2.69
N CYS A 192 14.63 4.58 2.36
CA CYS A 192 14.39 3.62 1.30
C CYS A 192 13.56 4.28 0.21
N ILE A 193 14.05 4.25 -1.03
CA ILE A 193 13.36 4.71 -2.22
C ILE A 193 13.14 3.49 -3.10
N TYR A 194 11.88 3.19 -3.42
CA TYR A 194 11.50 1.95 -4.11
C TYR A 194 10.46 2.23 -5.20
N GLY A 195 10.17 1.21 -6.03
CA GLY A 195 9.29 1.32 -7.18
C GLY A 195 10.04 1.71 -8.45
N GLN A 196 9.59 2.71 -9.19
CA GLN A 196 10.16 3.13 -10.47
C GLN A 196 11.47 3.90 -10.30
N THR A 197 12.54 3.22 -9.95
CA THR A 197 13.86 3.82 -9.68
C THR A 197 14.88 3.68 -10.82
N ASP A 198 14.62 2.88 -11.84
CA ASP A 198 15.59 2.56 -12.92
C ASP A 198 16.07 3.79 -13.71
N ASN A 199 15.21 4.79 -13.86
CA ASN A 199 15.52 6.05 -14.55
C ASN A 199 15.39 7.25 -13.61
N LEU A 200 15.38 7.04 -12.30
CA LEU A 200 15.23 8.10 -11.31
C LEU A 200 16.52 8.91 -11.20
N GLU A 201 16.48 10.15 -11.61
CA GLU A 201 17.54 11.13 -11.35
C GLU A 201 17.24 11.84 -10.03
N ILE A 202 18.02 11.57 -8.99
CA ILE A 202 17.93 12.28 -7.71
C ILE A 202 18.79 13.53 -7.79
N VAL A 203 18.15 14.70 -7.86
CA VAL A 203 18.81 16.00 -7.88
C VAL A 203 19.30 16.39 -6.49
N SER A 204 18.47 16.18 -5.47
CA SER A 204 18.87 16.38 -4.07
C SER A 204 18.13 15.40 -3.14
N LEU A 205 18.79 15.09 -2.02
CA LEU A 205 18.25 14.32 -0.91
C LEU A 205 18.71 14.98 0.39
N ASP A 206 17.79 15.61 1.11
CA ASP A 206 18.08 16.51 2.21
C ASP A 206 17.29 16.16 3.47
N LEU A 207 17.91 16.32 4.65
CA LEU A 207 17.20 16.36 5.93
C LEU A 207 16.81 17.81 6.23
N ILE A 208 15.52 18.04 6.42
CA ILE A 208 14.92 19.35 6.63
C ILE A 208 14.37 19.47 8.05
N GLU A 209 14.64 20.60 8.69
CA GLU A 209 13.98 21.03 9.93
C GLU A 209 13.09 22.24 9.59
N ALA A 210 11.83 22.19 9.95
CA ALA A 210 10.89 23.27 9.76
C ALA A 210 10.09 23.56 11.04
N SER A 211 9.87 24.83 11.35
CA SER A 211 9.00 25.25 12.45
C SER A 211 7.91 26.16 11.91
N ASN A 212 6.66 25.88 12.30
CA ASN A 212 5.49 26.65 11.87
C ASN A 212 5.45 26.91 10.34
N GLY A 213 5.79 25.89 9.56
CA GLY A 213 5.81 25.95 8.09
C GLY A 213 7.03 26.68 7.49
N LYS A 214 7.96 27.17 8.31
CA LYS A 214 9.19 27.85 7.85
C LYS A 214 10.38 26.90 8.00
N GLU A 215 11.13 26.73 6.92
CA GLU A 215 12.41 25.98 6.94
C GLU A 215 13.42 26.69 7.86
N LEU A 216 13.98 25.94 8.81
CA LEU A 216 15.02 26.40 9.72
C LEU A 216 16.41 25.94 9.29
N SER A 217 16.50 24.71 8.78
CA SER A 217 17.75 24.06 8.43
C SER A 217 17.52 23.07 7.30
N ARG A 218 18.47 23.02 6.37
CA ARG A 218 18.57 22.05 5.28
C ARG A 218 19.95 21.45 5.29
N LYS A 219 20.06 20.12 5.30
CA LYS A 219 21.33 19.40 5.29
C LYS A 219 21.29 18.27 4.28
N PRO A 220 22.18 18.28 3.27
CA PRO A 220 22.30 17.16 2.34
C PRO A 220 22.62 15.86 3.07
N ILE A 221 21.92 14.78 2.72
CA ILE A 221 22.15 13.44 3.30
C ILE A 221 23.58 13.00 3.05
N SER A 222 24.18 13.34 1.92
CA SER A 222 25.59 13.08 1.59
C SER A 222 26.60 13.71 2.55
N SER A 223 26.17 14.70 3.35
CA SER A 223 27.04 15.35 4.35
C SER A 223 27.14 14.62 5.69
N PHE A 224 26.33 13.58 5.90
CA PHE A 224 26.36 12.79 7.13
C PHE A 224 27.41 11.69 7.08
N GLU A 225 27.92 11.30 8.26
CA GLU A 225 28.82 10.16 8.40
C GLU A 225 28.14 8.86 7.90
N ASN A 226 28.87 8.06 7.13
CA ASN A 226 28.40 6.81 6.53
C ASN A 226 27.27 6.96 5.48
N ALA A 227 27.12 8.11 4.86
CA ALA A 227 26.22 8.30 3.73
C ALA A 227 26.72 7.52 2.51
N HIS A 228 26.51 6.21 2.49
CA HIS A 228 26.77 5.36 1.32
C HIS A 228 25.43 4.73 0.88
N PRO A 229 25.19 4.61 -0.43
CA PRO A 229 24.13 3.71 -0.88
C PRO A 229 24.43 2.33 -0.34
N ALA A 230 23.51 1.76 0.42
CA ALA A 230 23.65 0.43 0.98
C ALA A 230 23.67 -0.55 -0.22
N LYS A 231 24.84 -1.10 -0.52
CA LYS A 231 24.93 -2.25 -1.42
C LYS A 231 24.47 -3.46 -0.61
N GLU A 232 23.32 -4.00 -0.99
CA GLU A 232 22.66 -5.18 -0.42
C GLU A 232 21.66 -4.88 0.71
N SER A 233 20.43 -5.28 0.44
CA SER A 233 19.29 -5.25 1.34
C SER A 233 19.59 -5.95 2.67
N PHE A 234 19.66 -5.20 3.76
CA PHE A 234 19.67 -5.74 5.11
C PHE A 234 18.26 -5.81 5.70
N PHE A 235 17.42 -6.67 5.13
CA PHE A 235 16.29 -7.23 5.87
C PHE A 235 16.57 -8.70 6.19
N ALA A 236 17.64 -8.95 6.94
CA ALA A 236 17.83 -10.19 7.65
C ALA A 236 17.65 -9.92 9.15
N SER A 237 16.44 -9.67 9.56
CA SER A 237 16.01 -9.82 10.95
C SER A 237 15.07 -11.01 11.01
N GLU A 238 15.50 -12.02 11.76
CA GLU A 238 14.74 -13.20 12.12
C GLU A 238 13.43 -12.81 12.83
N SER A 239 12.38 -12.63 12.06
CA SER A 239 10.98 -12.72 12.54
C SER A 239 10.11 -13.03 11.34
N ILE A 240 9.79 -14.29 11.23
CA ILE A 240 8.96 -14.93 10.24
C ILE A 240 7.57 -14.28 10.22
N VAL A 241 7.32 -13.43 9.25
CA VAL A 241 6.02 -13.34 8.61
C VAL A 241 6.30 -13.44 7.12
N ALA A 242 5.75 -14.48 6.50
CA ALA A 242 5.86 -14.69 5.06
C ALA A 242 5.32 -13.47 4.33
N VAL A 243 6.22 -12.62 3.85
CA VAL A 243 5.92 -11.61 2.84
C VAL A 243 5.73 -12.37 1.54
N PRO A 244 4.64 -12.18 0.79
CA PRO A 244 4.48 -12.81 -0.52
C PRO A 244 5.65 -12.40 -1.40
N ASP A 245 6.15 -13.38 -2.13
CA ASP A 245 7.22 -13.30 -3.12
C ASP A 245 6.96 -12.13 -4.10
N MET A 246 7.57 -10.99 -3.85
CA MET A 246 7.62 -9.87 -4.78
C MET A 246 8.75 -10.12 -5.77
N SER A 247 8.53 -11.07 -6.66
CA SER A 247 9.38 -11.31 -7.83
C SER A 247 9.02 -10.39 -8.99
N SER A 248 8.84 -9.10 -8.73
CA SER A 248 8.86 -8.06 -9.74
C SER A 248 10.13 -7.24 -9.50
N GLY A 249 10.94 -7.07 -10.55
CA GLY A 249 12.26 -6.45 -10.50
C GLY A 249 12.24 -4.96 -10.19
N ASP A 250 11.61 -4.55 -9.11
CA ASP A 250 11.61 -3.19 -8.63
C ASP A 250 12.97 -2.88 -8.02
N SER A 251 13.70 -1.99 -8.64
CA SER A 251 14.97 -1.50 -8.12
C SER A 251 14.70 -0.67 -6.87
N GLN A 252 15.55 -0.87 -5.86
CA GLN A 252 15.47 -0.19 -4.58
C GLN A 252 16.78 0.57 -4.32
N LEU A 253 16.67 1.80 -3.83
CA LEU A 253 17.81 2.62 -3.40
C LEU A 253 17.71 2.85 -1.90
N ASP A 254 18.70 2.36 -1.17
CA ASP A 254 18.78 2.47 0.28
C ASP A 254 19.92 3.40 0.69
N TYR A 255 19.63 4.28 1.63
CA TYR A 255 20.62 5.14 2.29
C TYR A 255 20.50 4.95 3.79
N SER A 256 21.63 4.69 4.46
CA SER A 256 21.70 4.65 5.93
C SER A 256 22.73 5.65 6.41
N VAL A 257 22.32 6.59 7.23
CA VAL A 257 23.20 7.65 7.74
C VAL A 257 23.11 7.74 9.25
N LYS A 258 24.26 8.04 9.89
CA LYS A 258 24.31 8.24 11.32
C LYS A 258 23.77 9.60 11.71
N LEU A 259 22.67 9.62 12.46
CA LEU A 259 22.01 10.83 12.93
C LEU A 259 22.28 11.03 14.43
N ASN A 260 23.25 11.88 14.78
CA ASN A 260 23.55 12.28 16.15
C ASN A 260 23.36 13.78 16.26
N ARG A 261 22.19 14.21 16.76
CA ARG A 261 21.80 15.63 16.76
C ARG A 261 20.94 16.00 17.95
N ASN A 262 21.01 17.29 18.27
CA ASN A 262 20.07 17.96 19.15
C ASN A 262 19.14 18.82 18.28
N PHE A 263 17.84 18.61 18.48
CA PHE A 263 16.79 19.45 17.90
C PHE A 263 16.26 20.38 19.00
N GLU A 264 16.43 21.68 18.81
CA GLU A 264 16.02 22.69 19.78
C GLU A 264 14.70 23.32 19.36
N ILE A 265 13.67 23.19 20.19
CA ILE A 265 12.32 23.67 19.93
C ILE A 265 11.97 24.71 20.99
N PRO A 266 11.79 25.98 20.64
CA PRO A 266 11.31 26.99 21.58
C PRO A 266 9.95 26.59 22.17
N PHE A 267 9.68 26.98 23.40
CA PHE A 267 8.38 26.78 24.01
C PHE A 267 7.30 27.53 23.22
N GLY A 268 6.15 26.90 23.01
CA GLY A 268 5.06 27.40 22.19
C GLY A 268 5.21 27.15 20.69
N GLU A 269 6.29 26.47 20.25
CA GLU A 269 6.52 26.18 18.84
C GLU A 269 6.29 24.71 18.48
N HIS A 270 6.17 24.49 17.16
CA HIS A 270 6.02 23.19 16.54
C HIS A 270 7.19 22.96 15.57
N LEU A 271 7.91 21.85 15.74
CA LEU A 271 8.98 21.39 14.84
C LEU A 271 8.52 20.18 14.06
N VAL A 272 8.79 20.18 12.77
CA VAL A 272 8.71 19.01 11.88
C VAL A 272 10.09 18.73 11.33
N VAL A 273 10.50 17.46 11.34
CA VAL A 273 11.71 16.96 10.69
C VAL A 273 11.29 15.96 9.63
N TYR A 274 11.75 16.16 8.42
CA TYR A 274 11.44 15.30 7.28
C TYR A 274 12.65 15.15 6.35
N VAL A 275 12.65 14.08 5.59
CA VAL A 275 13.57 13.90 4.45
C VAL A 275 12.86 14.40 3.20
N GLU A 276 13.56 15.23 2.42
CA GLU A 276 13.08 15.76 1.16
C GLU A 276 13.98 15.26 0.03
N MET A 277 13.38 14.64 -0.97
CA MET A 277 14.01 14.25 -2.22
C MET A 277 13.45 15.11 -3.35
N LYS A 278 14.31 15.60 -4.23
CA LYS A 278 13.93 16.25 -5.48
C LYS A 278 14.41 15.41 -6.64
N ASP A 279 13.51 15.07 -7.57
CA ASP A 279 13.85 14.32 -8.78
C ASP A 279 14.19 15.22 -9.99
N GLY A 280 14.67 14.59 -11.07
CA GLY A 280 15.01 15.27 -12.33
C GLY A 280 13.79 15.88 -13.05
N ASN A 281 12.57 15.46 -12.74
CA ASN A 281 11.32 16.02 -13.25
C ASN A 281 10.88 17.27 -12.46
N GLY A 282 11.57 17.59 -11.37
CA GLY A 282 11.26 18.70 -10.49
C GLY A 282 10.20 18.41 -9.43
N LEU A 283 9.73 17.16 -9.31
CA LEU A 283 8.86 16.75 -8.23
C LEU A 283 9.64 16.68 -6.92
N VAL A 284 8.97 17.04 -5.83
CA VAL A 284 9.56 17.06 -4.48
C VAL A 284 8.80 16.10 -3.61
N TYR A 285 9.50 15.10 -3.11
CA TYR A 285 8.96 14.04 -2.24
C TYR A 285 9.37 14.34 -0.81
N ARG A 286 8.42 14.27 0.13
CA ARG A 286 8.68 14.46 1.56
C ARG A 286 8.19 13.26 2.34
N SER A 287 9.06 12.70 3.17
CA SER A 287 8.70 11.69 4.15
C SER A 287 9.05 12.20 5.55
N ARG A 288 8.03 12.22 6.43
CA ARG A 288 8.17 12.78 7.78
C ARG A 288 8.94 11.82 8.68
N LEU A 289 10.00 12.31 9.31
CA LEU A 289 10.72 11.56 10.33
C LEU A 289 10.03 11.69 11.70
N PHE A 290 9.75 12.90 12.15
CA PHE A 290 8.96 13.16 13.36
C PHE A 290 8.39 14.58 13.40
N SER A 291 7.43 14.80 14.28
CA SER A 291 6.96 16.14 14.64
C SER A 291 6.81 16.28 16.17
N ARG A 292 7.03 17.49 16.67
CA ARG A 292 6.92 17.82 18.10
C ARG A 292 6.24 19.17 18.28
N SER A 293 5.18 19.19 19.06
CA SER A 293 4.54 20.44 19.49
C SER A 293 4.79 20.66 20.97
N ILE A 294 5.37 21.79 21.31
CA ILE A 294 5.75 22.12 22.69
C ILE A 294 4.86 23.25 23.21
N SER A 295 4.30 23.09 24.40
CA SER A 295 3.50 24.13 25.04
C SER A 295 4.37 25.32 25.47
N ASP A 296 3.72 26.46 25.82
CA ASP A 296 4.37 27.64 26.42
C ASP A 296 5.07 27.34 27.74
N THR A 297 4.72 26.24 28.41
CA THR A 297 5.33 25.77 29.66
C THR A 297 6.42 24.71 29.44
N GLY A 298 6.66 24.28 28.20
CA GLY A 298 7.67 23.28 27.84
C GLY A 298 7.18 21.84 27.93
N ALA A 299 5.87 21.61 28.06
CA ALA A 299 5.32 20.26 27.99
C ALA A 299 5.13 19.83 26.53
N LEU A 300 5.41 18.56 26.25
CA LEU A 300 5.13 17.96 24.96
C LEU A 300 3.61 17.79 24.78
N LEU A 301 3.02 18.43 23.77
CA LEU A 301 1.57 18.45 23.53
C LEU A 301 1.10 17.29 22.63
N SER A 302 1.91 16.86 21.70
CA SER A 302 1.62 15.73 20.83
C SER A 302 2.83 14.82 20.72
N ASN A 303 2.60 13.56 20.98
CA ASN A 303 3.60 12.51 20.83
C ASN A 303 3.29 11.77 19.53
N ASN A 304 3.56 12.37 18.38
CA ASN A 304 3.65 11.57 17.15
C ASN A 304 4.99 10.89 17.23
N GLU A 305 4.97 9.66 17.72
CA GLU A 305 6.15 8.81 17.84
C GLU A 305 6.82 8.67 16.48
N ILE A 306 8.15 8.51 16.52
CA ILE A 306 8.95 8.15 15.36
C ILE A 306 8.68 6.66 15.11
N GLU A 307 7.48 6.33 14.67
CA GLU A 307 7.20 5.06 14.03
C GLU A 307 7.35 5.32 12.55
N GLY A 308 8.10 4.44 11.87
CA GLY A 308 8.29 4.48 10.43
C GLY A 308 6.94 4.54 9.70
N SER A 309 6.41 5.73 9.59
CA SER A 309 5.18 5.99 8.86
C SER A 309 5.58 6.42 7.46
N SER A 310 5.14 5.68 6.48
CA SER A 310 5.14 6.03 5.07
C SER A 310 4.20 7.21 4.80
N PHE A 311 4.40 8.35 5.48
CA PHE A 311 3.72 9.59 5.10
C PHE A 311 4.53 10.20 3.95
N ALA A 312 4.16 9.86 2.74
CA ALA A 312 4.73 10.48 1.56
C ALA A 312 3.83 11.62 1.11
N GLU A 313 4.42 12.80 0.99
CA GLU A 313 3.82 13.95 0.33
C GLU A 313 4.61 14.22 -0.95
N ILE A 314 3.92 14.53 -2.04
CA ILE A 314 4.53 14.89 -3.31
C ILE A 314 4.08 16.30 -3.68
N TYR A 315 5.05 17.16 -3.97
CA TYR A 315 4.83 18.54 -4.36
C TYR A 315 5.37 18.79 -5.78
N SER A 316 4.78 19.75 -6.47
CA SER A 316 5.32 20.30 -7.70
C SER A 316 6.57 21.16 -7.41
N ALA A 317 7.31 21.50 -8.46
CA ALA A 317 8.50 22.34 -8.37
C ALA A 317 8.24 23.74 -7.76
N ASP A 318 7.02 24.27 -7.91
CA ASP A 318 6.56 25.53 -7.32
C ASP A 318 5.99 25.38 -5.90
N GLY A 319 6.05 24.18 -5.31
CA GLY A 319 5.66 23.90 -3.92
C GLY A 319 4.17 23.62 -3.70
N LYS A 320 3.39 23.41 -4.75
CA LYS A 320 1.99 23.00 -4.62
C LYS A 320 1.92 21.52 -4.23
N LEU A 321 1.15 21.17 -3.21
CA LEU A 321 0.88 19.77 -2.85
C LEU A 321 0.08 19.10 -3.97
N LEU A 322 0.60 17.98 -4.48
CA LEU A 322 -0.01 17.17 -5.54
C LEU A 322 -0.60 15.87 -4.99
N TYR A 323 0.05 15.28 -4.00
CA TYR A 323 -0.37 14.02 -3.39
C TYR A 323 0.04 13.98 -1.91
N SER A 324 -0.81 13.36 -1.08
CA SER A 324 -0.51 13.07 0.32
C SER A 324 -1.12 11.74 0.72
N GLU A 325 -0.30 10.82 1.21
CA GLU A 325 -0.73 9.53 1.71
C GLU A 325 -0.93 9.62 3.22
N GLY A 326 -2.14 9.32 3.71
CA GLY A 326 -2.40 9.04 5.12
C GLY A 326 -2.52 10.24 6.07
N VAL A 327 -2.80 11.46 5.60
CA VAL A 327 -3.23 12.55 6.50
C VAL A 327 -4.71 12.38 6.80
N PRO A 328 -5.12 12.05 8.04
CA PRO A 328 -6.53 12.14 8.40
C PRO A 328 -7.00 13.58 8.22
N GLU A 329 -8.16 13.79 7.62
CA GLU A 329 -8.79 15.10 7.31
C GLU A 329 -8.90 16.07 8.52
N ASN A 330 -8.54 15.64 9.71
CA ASN A 330 -8.72 16.40 10.96
C ASN A 330 -7.53 17.27 11.38
N THR A 331 -6.45 17.39 10.61
CA THR A 331 -5.28 18.22 10.98
C THR A 331 -5.12 19.51 10.16
N VAL A 332 -6.04 19.84 9.25
CA VAL A 332 -5.99 21.07 8.42
C VAL A 332 -7.04 22.09 8.82
N SER A 333 -7.54 22.07 10.05
CA SER A 333 -8.48 23.10 10.51
C SER A 333 -7.93 23.90 11.68
N ALA A 334 -6.88 24.67 11.48
CA ALA A 334 -6.55 25.81 12.33
C ALA A 334 -5.44 26.69 11.74
N VAL A 335 -5.59 27.26 10.55
CA VAL A 335 -5.03 28.58 10.22
C VAL A 335 -5.75 29.11 8.98
N ASP A 336 -6.99 29.52 9.13
CA ASP A 336 -7.55 30.57 8.26
C ASP A 336 -8.65 31.31 9.05
N SER A 337 -8.20 32.21 9.90
CA SER A 337 -9.04 33.26 10.48
C SER A 337 -8.29 34.58 10.49
N THR A 338 -8.04 35.11 9.31
CA THR A 338 -7.84 36.53 9.13
C THR A 338 -9.20 37.19 8.91
N GLU A 339 -10.02 37.32 9.96
CA GLU A 339 -11.02 38.38 10.00
C GLU A 339 -10.32 39.69 10.27
N PRO A 340 -10.56 40.75 9.48
CA PRO A 340 -10.02 42.07 9.77
C PRO A 340 -10.74 42.66 10.98
N ILE A 341 -9.96 43.01 12.02
CA ILE A 341 -10.40 43.81 13.14
C ILE A 341 -10.92 45.16 12.62
N LYS A 342 -12.22 45.43 12.78
CA LYS A 342 -12.79 46.75 12.57
C LYS A 342 -12.32 47.64 13.70
N PRO A 343 -11.80 48.87 13.42
CA PRO A 343 -11.53 49.86 14.44
C PRO A 343 -12.86 50.47 14.91
N GLU A 344 -13.03 50.59 16.23
CA GLU A 344 -14.00 51.49 16.85
C GLU A 344 -13.52 52.94 16.75
#